data_8562cdfcd85a41122dfe7fd251b69024
#
_entry.id   8562cdfcd85a41122dfe7fd251b69024
#
_cell.length_a   1.000
_cell.length_b   1.000
_cell.length_c   1.000
_cell.angle_alpha   90.00
_cell.angle_beta   90.00
_cell.angle_gamma   90.00
#
_symmetry.space_group_name_H-M   'P 1'
#
loop_
_entity.id
_entity.type
_entity.pdbx_description
1 polymer ?
#
loop_
_entity_poly.entity_id
_entity_poly.type
_entity_poly.pdbx_seq_one_letter_code
_entity_poly.pdbx_strand_id
1 'polypeptide(L)'
;MKKILVLIAIAFVLSITGNTYADDNNLGGGVSSNAPFAINANVCKLNKGKTMEDYHSLNDKFYKWTKKHDVELTVVSHIPFYSHGNFDNPDNFDFVEFLIGPNVGKTWDKWLSKKDAEDLRNEWASVATCYVKAASGNFLYANEDDLNKRDLRYAEWNWCNIREGKRAEDLVIEHNRIAKNIEENPNGIIGWLTFVPHLGGANVPTFAHIVLYPDVDSVMKNKMAERNGGWKDRRDYETEFAQCNGSSLMQEEILYRP
;
A
#
# COMPACT_ATOMS: atom_id res chain seq x y z
N MET A 1 51.05 3.37 44.36
CA MET A 1 49.65 3.80 44.51
C MET A 1 48.92 3.48 43.23
N LYS A 2 48.15 2.36 43.19
CA LYS A 2 47.37 1.93 42.02
C LYS A 2 45.98 2.54 42.11
N LYS A 3 45.61 3.37 41.14
CA LYS A 3 44.23 3.90 41.00
C LYS A 3 43.37 2.85 40.31
N ILE A 4 42.38 2.35 41.05
CA ILE A 4 41.33 1.46 40.50
C ILE A 4 40.28 2.35 39.86
N LEU A 5 40.13 2.24 38.52
CA LEU A 5 39.01 2.84 37.78
C LEU A 5 37.81 1.88 37.87
N VAL A 6 36.76 2.30 38.57
CA VAL A 6 35.49 1.58 38.61
C VAL A 6 34.66 2.07 37.42
N LEU A 7 34.50 1.24 36.40
CA LEU A 7 33.58 1.44 35.29
C LEU A 7 32.18 1.03 35.76
N ILE A 8 31.30 2.00 35.96
CA ILE A 8 29.87 1.77 36.20
C ILE A 8 29.23 1.62 34.83
N ALA A 9 28.92 0.38 34.44
CA ALA A 9 28.07 0.09 33.28
C ALA A 9 26.61 0.35 33.66
N ILE A 10 26.05 1.47 33.18
CA ILE A 10 24.61 1.75 33.28
C ILE A 10 23.95 0.93 32.17
N ALA A 11 23.36 -0.20 32.52
CA ALA A 11 22.48 -0.94 31.64
C ALA A 11 21.17 -0.17 31.53
N PHE A 12 20.97 0.51 30.39
CA PHE A 12 19.68 1.09 30.00
C PHE A 12 18.79 -0.07 29.53
N VAL A 13 18.01 -0.63 30.44
CA VAL A 13 16.90 -1.53 30.07
C VAL A 13 15.80 -0.67 29.50
N LEU A 14 15.78 -0.55 28.16
CA LEU A 14 14.59 -0.11 27.43
C LEU A 14 13.55 -1.23 27.54
N SER A 15 12.72 -1.15 28.58
CA SER A 15 11.46 -1.87 28.64
C SER A 15 10.56 -1.30 27.54
N ILE A 16 10.61 -1.91 26.35
CA ILE A 16 9.57 -1.77 25.35
C ILE A 16 8.36 -2.52 25.90
N THR A 17 7.57 -1.84 26.73
CA THR A 17 6.20 -2.26 27.00
C THR A 17 5.48 -2.08 25.70
N GLY A 18 5.28 -3.17 24.97
CA GLY A 18 4.36 -3.22 23.85
C GLY A 18 2.98 -2.88 24.39
N ASN A 19 2.60 -1.62 24.29
CA ASN A 19 1.22 -1.24 24.42
C ASN A 19 0.48 -1.86 23.24
N THR A 20 -0.21 -2.97 23.49
CA THR A 20 -1.31 -3.41 22.65
C THR A 20 -2.45 -2.43 22.91
N TYR A 21 -2.39 -1.26 22.28
CA TYR A 21 -3.58 -0.46 22.07
C TYR A 21 -4.46 -1.31 21.15
N ALA A 22 -5.63 -1.71 21.65
CA ALA A 22 -6.74 -2.03 20.77
C ALA A 22 -7.05 -0.70 20.06
N ASP A 23 -6.49 -0.56 18.87
CA ASP A 23 -6.58 0.65 18.09
C ASP A 23 -7.98 0.63 17.45
N ASP A 24 -8.85 1.56 17.86
CA ASP A 24 -10.16 1.76 17.23
C ASP A 24 -10.04 2.09 15.73
N ASN A 25 -8.82 2.32 15.25
CA ASN A 25 -8.43 2.70 13.89
C ASN A 25 -7.94 1.51 13.03
N ASN A 26 -8.47 0.31 13.27
CA ASN A 26 -8.10 -0.89 12.53
C ASN A 26 -8.89 -1.00 11.20
N LEU A 27 -8.15 -1.00 10.09
CA LEU A 27 -8.68 -1.19 8.73
C LEU A 27 -8.74 -2.68 8.32
N GLY A 28 -8.53 -3.61 9.26
CA GLY A 28 -8.47 -5.05 9.05
C GLY A 28 -7.04 -5.57 8.87
N GLY A 29 -6.83 -6.86 9.18
CA GLY A 29 -5.52 -7.53 9.04
C GLY A 29 -4.37 -6.91 9.84
N GLY A 30 -4.68 -6.17 10.90
CA GLY A 30 -3.69 -5.43 11.69
C GLY A 30 -3.16 -4.17 10.99
N VAL A 31 -3.84 -3.69 9.95
CA VAL A 31 -3.52 -2.42 9.30
C VAL A 31 -4.15 -1.29 10.10
N SER A 32 -3.33 -0.35 10.58
CA SER A 32 -3.78 0.87 11.26
C SER A 32 -3.65 2.09 10.33
N SER A 33 -4.60 3.00 10.41
CA SER A 33 -4.52 4.29 9.72
C SER A 33 -3.43 5.21 10.31
N ASN A 34 -2.98 4.92 11.55
CA ASN A 34 -2.05 5.77 12.32
C ASN A 34 -0.62 5.22 12.38
N ALA A 35 -0.33 4.10 11.71
CA ALA A 35 0.99 3.47 11.74
C ALA A 35 1.41 2.97 10.35
N PRO A 36 2.71 3.01 10.03
CA PRO A 36 3.21 2.38 8.81
C PRO A 36 2.95 0.88 8.82
N PHE A 37 2.67 0.31 7.65
CA PHE A 37 2.44 -1.11 7.45
C PHE A 37 3.29 -1.65 6.30
N ALA A 38 3.63 -2.93 6.37
CA ALA A 38 4.35 -3.62 5.31
C ALA A 38 3.40 -4.05 4.18
N ILE A 39 3.91 -3.97 2.97
CA ILE A 39 3.20 -4.36 1.75
C ILE A 39 4.06 -5.34 0.97
N ASN A 40 3.48 -6.49 0.64
CA ASN A 40 3.98 -7.32 -0.44
C ASN A 40 3.09 -7.10 -1.66
N ALA A 41 3.67 -6.67 -2.77
CA ALA A 41 2.96 -6.44 -4.02
C ALA A 41 3.32 -7.53 -5.04
N ASN A 42 2.33 -8.27 -5.47
CA ASN A 42 2.40 -9.24 -6.55
C ASN A 42 1.89 -8.58 -7.84
N VAL A 43 2.79 -8.18 -8.74
CA VAL A 43 2.44 -7.64 -10.05
C VAL A 43 2.29 -8.81 -11.01
N CYS A 44 1.07 -9.10 -11.42
CA CYS A 44 0.69 -10.37 -12.01
C CYS A 44 0.15 -10.27 -13.44
N LYS A 45 0.46 -11.29 -14.23
CA LYS A 45 -0.13 -11.54 -15.53
C LYS A 45 -0.71 -12.95 -15.55
N LEU A 46 -1.95 -13.09 -15.98
CA LEU A 46 -2.60 -14.38 -16.14
C LEU A 46 -1.91 -15.21 -17.23
N ASN A 47 -1.73 -16.48 -16.97
CA ASN A 47 -1.20 -17.41 -17.94
C ASN A 47 -2.23 -17.67 -19.06
N LYS A 48 -1.75 -18.07 -20.23
CA LYS A 48 -2.61 -18.27 -21.40
C LYS A 48 -3.79 -19.21 -21.09
N GLY A 49 -5.00 -18.70 -21.34
CA GLY A 49 -6.25 -19.42 -21.13
C GLY A 49 -6.74 -19.47 -19.66
N LYS A 50 -6.10 -18.71 -18.78
CA LYS A 50 -6.53 -18.51 -17.40
C LYS A 50 -7.32 -17.22 -17.24
N THR A 51 -8.18 -17.17 -16.21
CA THR A 51 -9.08 -16.07 -15.92
C THR A 51 -8.91 -15.57 -14.49
N MET A 52 -9.46 -14.42 -14.16
CA MET A 52 -9.52 -13.93 -12.77
C MET A 52 -10.32 -14.88 -11.87
N GLU A 53 -11.32 -15.59 -12.40
CA GLU A 53 -12.08 -16.58 -11.64
C GLU A 53 -11.20 -17.77 -11.23
N ASP A 54 -10.31 -18.25 -12.12
CA ASP A 54 -9.29 -19.26 -11.76
C ASP A 54 -8.40 -18.76 -10.62
N TYR A 55 -7.99 -17.48 -10.67
CA TYR A 55 -7.15 -16.87 -9.66
C TYR A 55 -7.89 -16.73 -8.31
N HIS A 56 -9.13 -16.24 -8.31
CA HIS A 56 -9.95 -16.09 -7.10
C HIS A 56 -10.23 -17.45 -6.43
N SER A 57 -10.38 -18.52 -7.22
CA SER A 57 -10.52 -19.87 -6.66
C SER A 57 -9.31 -20.33 -5.85
N LEU A 58 -8.10 -19.85 -6.21
CA LEU A 58 -6.87 -20.09 -5.42
C LEU A 58 -6.82 -19.21 -4.18
N ASN A 59 -7.29 -17.98 -4.27
CA ASN A 59 -7.37 -17.10 -3.12
C ASN A 59 -8.21 -17.71 -1.99
N ASP A 60 -9.33 -18.38 -2.30
CA ASP A 60 -10.13 -19.09 -1.30
C ASP A 60 -9.34 -20.19 -0.56
N LYS A 61 -8.47 -20.89 -1.27
CA LYS A 61 -7.57 -21.89 -0.65
C LYS A 61 -6.51 -21.19 0.23
N PHE A 62 -6.00 -20.06 -0.22
CA PHE A 62 -5.04 -19.26 0.54
C PHE A 62 -5.67 -18.71 1.83
N TYR A 63 -6.90 -18.20 1.79
CA TYR A 63 -7.59 -17.70 2.99
C TYR A 63 -7.85 -18.79 4.02
N LYS A 64 -8.11 -20.04 3.56
CA LYS A 64 -8.18 -21.20 4.46
C LYS A 64 -6.82 -21.53 5.07
N TRP A 65 -5.76 -21.41 4.26
CA TRP A 65 -4.37 -21.60 4.71
C TRP A 65 -3.98 -20.53 5.74
N THR A 66 -4.29 -19.24 5.50
CA THR A 66 -3.98 -18.15 6.44
C THR A 66 -4.64 -18.39 7.80
N LYS A 67 -5.92 -18.76 7.83
CA LYS A 67 -6.65 -19.11 9.06
C LYS A 67 -6.03 -20.30 9.79
N LYS A 68 -5.64 -21.36 9.05
CA LYS A 68 -5.01 -22.56 9.63
C LYS A 68 -3.65 -22.26 10.30
N HIS A 69 -2.93 -21.27 9.80
CA HIS A 69 -1.57 -20.96 10.23
C HIS A 69 -1.45 -19.65 11.02
N ASP A 70 -2.56 -19.11 11.51
CA ASP A 70 -2.61 -17.85 12.25
C ASP A 70 -1.82 -16.74 11.54
N VAL A 71 -2.18 -16.49 10.26
CA VAL A 71 -1.62 -15.44 9.44
C VAL A 71 -2.60 -14.29 9.38
N GLU A 72 -2.19 -13.14 9.87
CA GLU A 72 -2.99 -11.92 9.92
C GLU A 72 -2.50 -10.96 8.84
N LEU A 73 -3.32 -10.77 7.81
CA LEU A 73 -3.07 -9.85 6.70
C LEU A 73 -4.38 -9.52 5.97
N THR A 74 -4.41 -8.36 5.34
CA THR A 74 -5.45 -7.97 4.39
C THR A 74 -4.96 -8.24 2.97
N VAL A 75 -5.84 -8.74 2.10
CA VAL A 75 -5.57 -8.95 0.68
C VAL A 75 -6.39 -7.96 -0.14
N VAL A 76 -5.70 -7.21 -0.98
CA VAL A 76 -6.28 -6.16 -1.83
C VAL A 76 -5.87 -6.41 -3.27
N SER A 77 -6.81 -6.34 -4.20
CA SER A 77 -6.54 -6.42 -5.65
C SER A 77 -6.71 -5.06 -6.31
N HIS A 78 -5.82 -4.73 -7.21
CA HIS A 78 -5.90 -3.58 -8.10
C HIS A 78 -5.96 -4.03 -9.55
N ILE A 79 -7.03 -3.67 -10.25
CA ILE A 79 -7.20 -3.93 -11.68
C ILE A 79 -7.16 -2.58 -12.43
N PRO A 80 -6.37 -2.44 -13.52
CA PRO A 80 -6.31 -1.22 -14.29
C PRO A 80 -7.69 -0.77 -14.78
N PHE A 81 -8.05 0.51 -14.54
CA PHE A 81 -9.30 1.13 -14.98
C PHE A 81 -9.02 2.28 -15.96
N TYR A 82 -8.33 3.33 -15.51
CA TYR A 82 -7.70 4.31 -16.39
C TYR A 82 -6.18 4.17 -16.22
N SER A 83 -5.52 3.60 -17.22
CA SER A 83 -4.10 3.26 -17.16
C SER A 83 -3.27 4.06 -18.16
N HIS A 84 -1.94 4.00 -18.02
CA HIS A 84 -1.01 4.61 -18.96
C HIS A 84 -0.83 3.79 -20.24
N GLY A 85 -1.32 2.56 -20.28
CA GLY A 85 -1.25 1.69 -21.44
C GLY A 85 -2.11 2.21 -22.59
N ASN A 86 -1.73 1.84 -23.83
CA ASN A 86 -2.49 2.07 -25.05
C ASN A 86 -2.44 0.80 -25.92
N PHE A 87 -3.10 0.80 -27.09
CA PHE A 87 -3.15 -0.38 -27.95
C PHE A 87 -1.77 -0.84 -28.46
N ASP A 88 -0.82 0.08 -28.64
CA ASP A 88 0.54 -0.21 -29.12
C ASP A 88 1.48 -0.59 -27.95
N ASN A 89 1.18 -0.10 -26.74
CA ASN A 89 1.97 -0.35 -25.53
C ASN A 89 1.04 -0.53 -24.32
N PRO A 90 0.36 -1.68 -24.21
CA PRO A 90 -0.53 -1.97 -23.09
C PRO A 90 0.28 -2.14 -21.79
N ASP A 91 -0.36 -1.98 -20.64
CA ASP A 91 0.24 -2.32 -19.36
C ASP A 91 0.69 -3.77 -19.35
N ASN A 92 1.88 -4.03 -18.78
CA ASN A 92 2.49 -5.36 -18.80
C ASN A 92 1.96 -6.29 -17.71
N PHE A 93 0.87 -5.94 -17.04
CA PHE A 93 0.22 -6.74 -16.01
C PHE A 93 -1.30 -6.70 -16.16
N ASP A 94 -1.98 -7.73 -15.68
CA ASP A 94 -3.43 -7.80 -15.67
C ASP A 94 -4.00 -7.27 -14.35
N PHE A 95 -3.27 -7.50 -13.24
CA PHE A 95 -3.65 -7.01 -11.91
C PHE A 95 -2.43 -6.92 -10.98
N VAL A 96 -2.59 -6.20 -9.87
CA VAL A 96 -1.65 -6.21 -8.76
C VAL A 96 -2.39 -6.68 -7.51
N GLU A 97 -1.86 -7.68 -6.83
CA GLU A 97 -2.36 -8.11 -5.53
C GLU A 97 -1.43 -7.63 -4.43
N PHE A 98 -2.01 -7.04 -3.39
CA PHE A 98 -1.29 -6.59 -2.22
C PHE A 98 -1.63 -7.47 -1.02
N LEU A 99 -0.61 -8.00 -0.37
CA LEU A 99 -0.69 -8.59 0.96
C LEU A 99 -0.20 -7.55 1.95
N ILE A 100 -1.10 -7.06 2.81
CA ILE A 100 -0.86 -5.88 3.65
C ILE A 100 -1.01 -6.29 5.12
N GLY A 101 -0.07 -5.88 5.95
CA GLY A 101 -0.16 -6.10 7.39
C GLY A 101 1.16 -5.86 8.12
N PRO A 102 1.14 -5.90 9.46
CA PRO A 102 2.34 -5.64 10.27
C PRO A 102 3.37 -6.78 10.21
N ASN A 103 2.93 -7.99 9.87
CA ASN A 103 3.71 -9.23 9.96
C ASN A 103 3.96 -9.92 8.60
N VAL A 104 3.96 -9.18 7.49
CA VAL A 104 4.15 -9.73 6.12
C VAL A 104 5.41 -10.60 6.01
N GLY A 105 6.53 -10.21 6.63
CA GLY A 105 7.76 -11.01 6.64
C GLY A 105 7.58 -12.38 7.31
N LYS A 106 6.95 -12.42 8.49
CA LYS A 106 6.65 -13.69 9.19
C LYS A 106 5.66 -14.56 8.39
N THR A 107 4.75 -13.94 7.66
CA THR A 107 3.84 -14.64 6.74
C THR A 107 4.64 -15.33 5.64
N TRP A 108 5.62 -14.65 5.05
CA TRP A 108 6.52 -15.24 4.06
C TRP A 108 7.31 -16.41 4.63
N ASP A 109 7.87 -16.31 5.83
CA ASP A 109 8.62 -17.42 6.47
C ASP A 109 7.72 -18.65 6.65
N LYS A 110 6.47 -18.46 7.11
CA LYS A 110 5.48 -19.55 7.19
C LYS A 110 5.14 -20.11 5.81
N TRP A 111 4.87 -19.23 4.83
CA TRP A 111 4.50 -19.60 3.46
C TRP A 111 5.58 -20.40 2.74
N LEU A 112 6.84 -20.06 2.93
CA LEU A 112 7.96 -20.75 2.30
C LEU A 112 8.32 -22.07 2.99
N SER A 113 8.11 -22.19 4.30
CA SER A 113 8.51 -23.35 5.09
C SER A 113 7.47 -24.47 5.18
N LYS A 114 6.18 -24.19 4.93
CA LYS A 114 5.12 -25.18 5.07
C LYS A 114 4.89 -25.97 3.78
N LYS A 115 4.78 -27.32 3.91
CA LYS A 115 4.57 -28.22 2.77
C LYS A 115 3.21 -27.97 2.10
N ASP A 116 2.15 -27.73 2.87
CA ASP A 116 0.82 -27.45 2.34
C ASP A 116 0.75 -26.10 1.58
N ALA A 117 1.67 -25.19 1.83
CA ALA A 117 1.84 -23.98 1.04
C ALA A 117 2.59 -24.24 -0.29
N GLU A 118 3.46 -25.25 -0.36
CA GLU A 118 4.20 -25.60 -1.57
C GLU A 118 3.27 -26.03 -2.70
N ASP A 119 2.31 -26.89 -2.40
CA ASP A 119 1.32 -27.34 -3.38
C ASP A 119 0.49 -26.15 -3.90
N LEU A 120 0.09 -25.24 -3.01
CA LEU A 120 -0.68 -24.06 -3.38
C LEU A 120 0.16 -23.05 -4.21
N ARG A 121 1.46 -22.87 -3.92
CA ARG A 121 2.36 -22.06 -4.75
C ARG A 121 2.47 -22.62 -6.17
N ASN A 122 2.55 -23.94 -6.31
CA ASN A 122 2.61 -24.60 -7.61
C ASN A 122 1.31 -24.42 -8.39
N GLU A 123 0.15 -24.51 -7.73
CA GLU A 123 -1.13 -24.20 -8.35
C GLU A 123 -1.15 -22.73 -8.83
N TRP A 124 -0.71 -21.76 -8.01
CA TRP A 124 -0.65 -20.35 -8.41
C TRP A 124 0.23 -20.12 -9.62
N ALA A 125 1.42 -20.70 -9.64
CA ALA A 125 2.33 -20.59 -10.78
C ALA A 125 1.71 -21.13 -12.09
N SER A 126 0.74 -22.05 -12.01
CA SER A 126 -0.02 -22.52 -13.18
C SER A 126 -1.08 -21.53 -13.68
N VAL A 127 -1.54 -20.61 -12.84
CA VAL A 127 -2.61 -19.65 -13.16
C VAL A 127 -2.06 -18.28 -13.52
N ALA A 128 -1.06 -17.79 -12.80
CA ALA A 128 -0.48 -16.46 -13.03
C ALA A 128 1.04 -16.47 -12.86
N THR A 129 1.69 -15.59 -13.60
CA THR A 129 3.10 -15.26 -13.43
C THR A 129 3.19 -13.89 -12.76
N CYS A 130 3.84 -13.82 -11.60
CA CYS A 130 3.91 -12.59 -10.81
C CYS A 130 5.35 -12.17 -10.50
N TYR A 131 5.60 -10.86 -10.50
CA TYR A 131 6.80 -10.26 -9.94
C TYR A 131 6.48 -9.78 -8.52
N VAL A 132 7.24 -10.26 -7.55
CA VAL A 132 7.05 -9.93 -6.14
C VAL A 132 7.90 -8.71 -5.77
N LYS A 133 7.28 -7.73 -5.14
CA LYS A 133 7.93 -6.50 -4.67
C LYS A 133 7.59 -6.26 -3.21
N ALA A 134 8.55 -5.71 -2.45
CA ALA A 134 8.30 -5.28 -1.08
C ALA A 134 8.26 -3.76 -1.00
N ALA A 135 7.30 -3.27 -0.24
CA ALA A 135 7.09 -1.84 0.00
C ALA A 135 6.57 -1.61 1.43
N SER A 136 6.42 -0.35 1.80
CA SER A 136 5.66 0.06 2.96
C SER A 136 4.60 1.08 2.56
N GLY A 137 3.51 1.12 3.32
CA GLY A 137 2.46 2.13 3.22
C GLY A 137 2.32 2.91 4.51
N ASN A 138 1.85 4.14 4.38
CA ASN A 138 1.48 4.97 5.51
C ASN A 138 0.32 5.88 5.09
N PHE A 139 -0.79 5.82 5.84
CA PHE A 139 -1.88 6.76 5.60
C PHE A 139 -1.48 8.16 6.06
N LEU A 140 -1.79 9.13 5.23
CA LEU A 140 -1.68 10.56 5.50
C LEU A 140 -3.05 11.13 5.85
N TYR A 141 -4.11 10.55 5.29
CA TYR A 141 -5.51 10.80 5.61
C TYR A 141 -6.32 9.50 5.46
N ALA A 142 -7.23 9.23 6.38
CA ALA A 142 -8.13 8.09 6.31
C ALA A 142 -9.51 8.45 6.89
N ASN A 143 -10.55 8.29 6.10
CA ASN A 143 -11.92 8.20 6.58
C ASN A 143 -12.22 6.71 6.85
N GLU A 144 -11.96 6.27 8.07
CA GLU A 144 -12.02 4.86 8.44
C GLU A 144 -13.41 4.26 8.26
N ASP A 145 -14.43 5.05 8.55
CA ASP A 145 -15.82 4.65 8.36
C ASP A 145 -16.12 4.28 6.89
N ASP A 146 -15.68 5.11 5.96
CA ASP A 146 -15.88 4.86 4.52
C ASP A 146 -14.96 3.76 4.00
N LEU A 147 -13.72 3.69 4.48
CA LEU A 147 -12.77 2.63 4.12
C LEU A 147 -13.23 1.24 4.59
N ASN A 148 -13.83 1.15 5.78
CA ASN A 148 -14.30 -0.12 6.35
C ASN A 148 -15.64 -0.59 5.78
N LYS A 149 -16.49 0.32 5.30
CA LYS A 149 -17.81 -0.02 4.73
C LYS A 149 -17.75 -0.56 3.30
N ARG A 150 -16.63 -0.43 2.60
CA ARG A 150 -16.54 -0.69 1.17
C ARG A 150 -15.45 -1.69 0.86
N ASP A 151 -15.81 -2.76 0.16
CA ASP A 151 -14.83 -3.69 -0.40
C ASP A 151 -14.42 -3.29 -1.82
N LEU A 152 -15.27 -2.57 -2.56
CA LEU A 152 -14.98 -2.03 -3.87
C LEU A 152 -14.81 -0.51 -3.81
N ARG A 153 -13.69 -0.01 -4.33
CA ARG A 153 -13.33 1.41 -4.39
C ARG A 153 -12.34 1.68 -5.52
N TYR A 154 -11.86 2.90 -5.65
CA TYR A 154 -10.92 3.29 -6.71
C TYR A 154 -9.68 3.91 -6.11
N ALA A 155 -8.51 3.48 -6.59
CA ALA A 155 -7.20 3.92 -6.14
C ALA A 155 -6.47 4.67 -7.28
N GLU A 156 -6.22 5.95 -7.09
CA GLU A 156 -5.44 6.75 -8.03
C GLU A 156 -3.96 6.72 -7.62
N TRP A 157 -3.10 6.29 -8.53
CA TRP A 157 -1.66 6.19 -8.32
C TRP A 157 -0.91 7.32 -9.02
N ASN A 158 -0.07 8.03 -8.28
CA ASN A 158 0.88 9.02 -8.79
C ASN A 158 2.29 8.65 -8.32
N TRP A 159 3.17 8.30 -9.24
CA TRP A 159 4.56 7.99 -8.95
C TRP A 159 5.40 9.27 -8.89
N CYS A 160 6.14 9.46 -7.80
CA CYS A 160 6.84 10.70 -7.50
C CYS A 160 8.32 10.47 -7.20
N ASN A 161 9.14 11.45 -7.60
CA ASN A 161 10.54 11.56 -7.20
C ASN A 161 10.72 12.84 -6.38
N ILE A 162 11.39 12.73 -5.25
CA ILE A 162 11.73 13.89 -4.42
C ILE A 162 12.63 14.83 -5.25
N ARG A 163 12.37 16.12 -5.18
CA ARG A 163 13.13 17.15 -5.87
C ARG A 163 14.56 17.23 -5.33
N GLU A 164 15.50 17.56 -6.21
CA GLU A 164 16.88 17.85 -5.82
C GLU A 164 16.93 18.94 -4.72
N GLY A 165 17.71 18.69 -3.68
CA GLY A 165 17.82 19.58 -2.52
C GLY A 165 16.71 19.42 -1.48
N LYS A 166 15.70 18.57 -1.72
CA LYS A 166 14.66 18.21 -0.74
C LYS A 166 14.93 16.84 -0.15
N ARG A 167 14.39 16.60 1.05
CA ARG A 167 14.49 15.34 1.79
C ARG A 167 13.11 14.86 2.19
N ALA A 168 13.02 13.61 2.64
CA ALA A 168 11.76 13.02 3.10
C ALA A 168 11.11 13.84 4.23
N GLU A 169 11.92 14.43 5.12
CA GLU A 169 11.43 15.25 6.23
C GLU A 169 10.71 16.51 5.76
N ASP A 170 11.16 17.11 4.65
CA ASP A 170 10.51 18.29 4.06
C ASP A 170 9.12 17.92 3.52
N LEU A 171 8.98 16.70 2.97
CA LEU A 171 7.70 16.19 2.49
C LEU A 171 6.72 15.92 3.63
N VAL A 172 7.18 15.44 4.79
CA VAL A 172 6.31 15.16 5.95
C VAL A 172 5.55 16.43 6.38
N ILE A 173 6.23 17.58 6.42
CA ILE A 173 5.61 18.86 6.80
C ILE A 173 4.51 19.23 5.80
N GLU A 174 4.81 19.13 4.51
CA GLU A 174 3.87 19.48 3.45
C GLU A 174 2.71 18.48 3.35
N HIS A 175 2.98 17.18 3.49
CA HIS A 175 1.94 16.16 3.51
C HIS A 175 0.96 16.37 4.68
N ASN A 176 1.43 16.72 5.87
CA ASN A 176 0.57 17.05 7.01
C ASN A 176 -0.32 18.27 6.72
N ARG A 177 0.20 19.28 6.04
CA ARG A 177 -0.59 20.46 5.61
C ARG A 177 -1.69 20.07 4.62
N ILE A 178 -1.34 19.24 3.62
CA ILE A 178 -2.30 18.77 2.62
C ILE A 178 -3.35 17.84 3.26
N ALA A 179 -2.94 16.92 4.14
CA ALA A 179 -3.84 16.02 4.85
C ALA A 179 -4.92 16.80 5.63
N LYS A 180 -4.52 17.87 6.34
CA LYS A 180 -5.44 18.75 7.03
C LYS A 180 -6.42 19.43 6.07
N ASN A 181 -5.97 19.89 4.92
CA ASN A 181 -6.85 20.48 3.91
C ASN A 181 -7.87 19.46 3.37
N ILE A 182 -7.45 18.18 3.19
CA ILE A 182 -8.34 17.09 2.77
C ILE A 182 -9.37 16.80 3.88
N GLU A 183 -8.96 16.78 5.14
CA GLU A 183 -9.86 16.59 6.29
C GLU A 183 -10.96 17.66 6.34
N GLU A 184 -10.59 18.92 6.11
CA GLU A 184 -11.54 20.04 6.07
C GLU A 184 -12.44 20.02 4.81
N ASN A 185 -11.91 19.56 3.66
CA ASN A 185 -12.58 19.54 2.35
C ASN A 185 -12.21 18.28 1.55
N PRO A 186 -12.79 17.12 1.85
CA PRO A 186 -12.35 15.85 1.27
C PRO A 186 -12.62 15.71 -0.24
N ASN A 187 -13.59 16.45 -0.80
CA ASN A 187 -13.93 16.41 -2.23
C ASN A 187 -14.07 14.98 -2.80
N GLY A 188 -14.62 14.07 -2.01
CA GLY A 188 -14.81 12.67 -2.38
C GLY A 188 -13.61 11.76 -2.07
N ILE A 189 -12.50 12.26 -1.54
CA ILE A 189 -11.37 11.45 -1.07
C ILE A 189 -11.77 10.76 0.24
N ILE A 190 -11.58 9.44 0.31
CA ILE A 190 -11.79 8.64 1.52
C ILE A 190 -10.49 8.15 2.14
N GLY A 191 -9.39 8.22 1.42
CA GLY A 191 -8.06 7.88 1.91
C GLY A 191 -6.97 8.48 1.05
N TRP A 192 -5.85 8.79 1.66
CA TRP A 192 -4.63 9.20 1.00
C TRP A 192 -3.45 8.59 1.74
N LEU A 193 -2.63 7.84 1.02
CA LEU A 193 -1.45 7.19 1.58
C LEU A 193 -0.22 7.35 0.69
N THR A 194 0.94 7.19 1.30
CA THR A 194 2.20 7.00 0.57
C THR A 194 2.51 5.52 0.44
N PHE A 195 3.07 5.14 -0.71
CA PHE A 195 3.63 3.83 -0.98
C PHE A 195 5.11 3.99 -1.27
N VAL A 196 5.98 3.37 -0.48
CA VAL A 196 7.44 3.47 -0.59
C VAL A 196 8.01 2.11 -1.00
N PRO A 197 8.54 1.96 -2.24
CA PRO A 197 9.15 0.71 -2.68
C PRO A 197 10.50 0.49 -1.98
N HIS A 198 10.78 -0.77 -1.59
CA HIS A 198 12.02 -1.19 -0.92
C HIS A 198 12.82 -2.21 -1.72
N LEU A 199 12.15 -3.30 -2.16
CA LEU A 199 12.78 -4.41 -2.86
C LEU A 199 12.00 -4.79 -4.11
N GLY A 200 12.70 -5.36 -5.10
CA GLY A 200 12.06 -5.92 -6.31
C GLY A 200 12.07 -4.99 -7.51
N GLY A 201 13.04 -4.11 -7.63
CA GLY A 201 13.21 -3.28 -8.84
C GLY A 201 14.43 -2.39 -8.80
N ALA A 202 14.90 -2.00 -9.99
CA ALA A 202 15.89 -0.95 -10.19
C ALA A 202 15.19 0.28 -10.80
N ASN A 203 15.73 1.49 -10.53
CA ASN A 203 15.23 2.76 -11.07
C ASN A 203 13.73 3.00 -10.76
N VAL A 204 13.28 2.58 -9.59
CA VAL A 204 11.92 2.87 -9.12
C VAL A 204 11.82 4.32 -8.65
N PRO A 205 10.66 4.98 -8.82
CA PRO A 205 10.38 6.26 -8.19
C PRO A 205 10.57 6.21 -6.66
N THR A 206 10.83 7.36 -6.04
CA THR A 206 11.09 7.42 -4.60
C THR A 206 9.87 6.93 -3.79
N PHE A 207 8.67 7.29 -4.25
CA PHE A 207 7.41 6.89 -3.62
C PHE A 207 6.24 7.02 -4.61
N ALA A 208 5.07 6.55 -4.21
CA ALA A 208 3.82 6.91 -4.87
C ALA A 208 2.85 7.53 -3.87
N HIS A 209 2.03 8.46 -4.34
CA HIS A 209 0.77 8.79 -3.70
C HIS A 209 -0.30 7.84 -4.20
N ILE A 210 -1.10 7.32 -3.27
CA ILE A 210 -2.32 6.57 -3.59
C ILE A 210 -3.48 7.33 -2.95
N VAL A 211 -4.42 7.77 -3.77
CA VAL A 211 -5.64 8.46 -3.33
C VAL A 211 -6.82 7.53 -3.55
N LEU A 212 -7.61 7.30 -2.50
CA LEU A 212 -8.74 6.38 -2.49
C LEU A 212 -10.06 7.12 -2.60
N TYR A 213 -10.94 6.62 -3.46
CA TYR A 213 -12.27 7.18 -3.73
C TYR A 213 -13.33 6.07 -3.62
N PRO A 214 -14.55 6.40 -3.14
CA PRO A 214 -15.63 5.42 -3.01
C PRO A 214 -16.20 4.95 -4.36
N ASP A 215 -16.11 5.80 -5.39
CA ASP A 215 -16.68 5.59 -6.72
C ASP A 215 -16.02 6.52 -7.77
N VAL A 216 -16.31 6.27 -9.04
CA VAL A 216 -15.78 7.05 -10.19
C VAL A 216 -16.33 8.48 -10.19
N ASP A 217 -17.55 8.71 -9.74
CA ASP A 217 -18.13 10.05 -9.66
C ASP A 217 -17.32 10.94 -8.72
N SER A 218 -16.91 10.40 -7.56
CA SER A 218 -16.03 11.07 -6.60
C SER A 218 -14.65 11.38 -7.20
N VAL A 219 -14.08 10.47 -8.00
CA VAL A 219 -12.85 10.75 -8.77
C VAL A 219 -13.05 11.95 -9.67
N MET A 220 -14.13 11.96 -10.46
CA MET A 220 -14.39 13.04 -11.41
C MET A 220 -14.68 14.38 -10.72
N LYS A 221 -15.40 14.38 -9.60
CA LYS A 221 -15.60 15.57 -8.77
C LYS A 221 -14.28 16.15 -8.26
N ASN A 222 -13.38 15.29 -7.79
CA ASN A 222 -12.05 15.73 -7.36
C ASN A 222 -11.25 16.34 -8.51
N LYS A 223 -11.23 15.71 -9.70
CA LYS A 223 -10.56 16.24 -10.89
C LYS A 223 -11.13 17.58 -11.33
N MET A 224 -12.45 17.78 -11.20
CA MET A 224 -13.08 19.07 -11.51
C MET A 224 -12.74 20.15 -10.46
N ALA A 225 -12.65 19.78 -9.17
CA ALA A 225 -12.19 20.69 -8.14
C ALA A 225 -10.71 21.10 -8.37
N GLU A 226 -9.85 20.15 -8.73
CA GLU A 226 -8.48 20.41 -9.13
C GLU A 226 -8.42 21.41 -10.29
N ARG A 227 -9.21 21.22 -11.34
CA ARG A 227 -9.30 22.14 -12.49
C ARG A 227 -9.79 23.54 -12.10
N ASN A 228 -10.71 23.64 -11.14
CA ASN A 228 -11.34 24.90 -10.71
C ASN A 228 -10.53 25.68 -9.66
N GLY A 229 -9.25 25.38 -9.51
CA GLY A 229 -8.32 26.15 -8.66
C GLY A 229 -7.29 25.31 -7.91
N GLY A 230 -7.59 24.04 -7.63
CA GLY A 230 -6.71 23.11 -6.94
C GLY A 230 -5.40 22.80 -7.70
N TRP A 231 -5.38 23.06 -9.02
CA TRP A 231 -4.16 22.91 -9.82
C TRP A 231 -3.00 23.76 -9.33
N LYS A 232 -3.27 24.85 -8.58
CA LYS A 232 -2.21 25.72 -8.02
C LYS A 232 -1.44 24.98 -6.93
N ASP A 233 -2.14 24.34 -6.00
CA ASP A 233 -1.53 23.58 -4.91
C ASP A 233 -0.71 22.42 -5.47
N ARG A 234 -1.26 21.70 -6.46
CA ARG A 234 -0.55 20.62 -7.14
C ARG A 234 0.72 21.13 -7.83
N ARG A 235 0.64 22.22 -8.59
CA ARG A 235 1.79 22.84 -9.25
C ARG A 235 2.85 23.24 -8.23
N ASP A 236 2.45 23.87 -7.13
CA ASP A 236 3.37 24.36 -6.11
C ASP A 236 4.05 23.16 -5.42
N TYR A 237 3.29 22.10 -5.10
CA TYR A 237 3.85 20.85 -4.60
C TYR A 237 4.84 20.22 -5.60
N GLU A 238 4.46 20.10 -6.89
CA GLU A 238 5.31 19.52 -7.92
C GLU A 238 6.54 20.37 -8.22
N THR A 239 6.44 21.68 -8.04
CA THR A 239 7.57 22.60 -8.25
C THR A 239 8.58 22.55 -7.10
N GLU A 240 8.10 22.46 -5.86
CA GLU A 240 8.93 22.63 -4.68
C GLU A 240 9.39 21.32 -4.04
N PHE A 241 8.56 20.28 -4.01
CA PHE A 241 8.77 19.09 -3.17
C PHE A 241 9.05 17.82 -3.95
N ALA A 242 8.18 17.45 -4.89
CA ALA A 242 8.32 16.20 -5.62
C ALA A 242 7.77 16.31 -7.04
N GLN A 243 8.47 15.74 -7.98
CA GLN A 243 8.01 15.61 -9.36
C GLN A 243 7.21 14.32 -9.49
N CYS A 244 5.92 14.43 -9.80
CA CYS A 244 5.02 13.30 -10.00
C CYS A 244 4.71 13.11 -11.47
N ASN A 245 4.70 11.86 -11.91
CA ASN A 245 4.27 11.49 -13.26
C ASN A 245 2.78 11.14 -13.22
N GLY A 246 2.08 11.45 -14.27
CA GLY A 246 0.61 11.36 -14.43
C GLY A 246 -0.07 10.24 -13.65
N SER A 247 -1.38 10.37 -13.50
CA SER A 247 -2.18 9.46 -12.69
C SER A 247 -2.65 8.26 -13.48
N SER A 248 -2.61 7.07 -12.87
CA SER A 248 -3.42 5.92 -13.29
C SER A 248 -4.48 5.63 -12.23
N LEU A 249 -5.66 5.20 -12.66
CA LEU A 249 -6.74 4.79 -11.76
C LEU A 249 -6.90 3.28 -11.83
N MET A 250 -6.91 2.66 -10.66
CA MET A 250 -7.15 1.23 -10.47
C MET A 250 -8.51 1.03 -9.81
N GLN A 251 -9.24 0.03 -10.24
CA GLN A 251 -10.33 -0.52 -9.44
C GLN A 251 -9.69 -1.32 -8.31
N GLU A 252 -9.96 -0.95 -7.07
CA GLU A 252 -9.47 -1.62 -5.88
C GLU A 252 -10.57 -2.47 -5.27
N GLU A 253 -10.27 -3.73 -4.99
CA GLU A 253 -11.16 -4.66 -4.30
C GLU A 253 -10.45 -5.27 -3.08
N ILE A 254 -11.11 -5.22 -1.93
CA ILE A 254 -10.66 -5.90 -0.73
C ILE A 254 -11.14 -7.35 -0.82
N LEU A 255 -10.22 -8.25 -1.13
CA LEU A 255 -10.53 -9.67 -1.31
C LEU A 255 -10.63 -10.44 0.01
N TYR A 256 -9.92 -9.97 1.04
CA TYR A 256 -9.88 -10.62 2.34
C TYR A 256 -9.51 -9.65 3.45
N ARG A 257 -10.30 -9.71 4.54
CA ARG A 257 -9.97 -9.17 5.87
C ARG A 257 -10.16 -10.30 6.89
N PRO A 258 -9.18 -10.57 7.78
CA PRO A 258 -9.29 -11.62 8.79
C PRO A 258 -10.30 -11.27 9.88
#